data_71a6055fae418b377d446a266bd6dde0
#
_entry.id   71a6055fae418b377d446a266bd6dde0
#
_cell.length_a   1.000
_cell.length_b   1.000
_cell.length_c   1.000
_cell.angle_alpha   90.00
_cell.angle_beta   90.00
_cell.angle_gamma   90.00
#
_symmetry.space_group_name_H-M   'P 1'
#
loop_
_entity.id
_entity.type
_entity.pdbx_description
1 polymer ?
#
loop_
_entity_poly.entity_id
_entity_poly.type
_entity_poly.pdbx_seq_one_letter_code
_entity_poly.pdbx_strand_id
1 'polypeptide(L)'
;MNISLRTKILARNLAASAAFLLTGCATPTTELAQLPSGAWALDAAHSSVTWQVRHMGLSLYTARFEAISASLNFDADDPTASQLTAIIEAASVSTGDPDFDDVLRESWLQADRHPQITFTSTRIEQTSDTRGIVTGMLSLNGRQMETSMQVEFYGGLYNFLEGRNALGFSGEMTIDRSDFSIGNLPTTIVGHDVDIHIEAEFLQQE
;
A
#
# COMPACT_ATOMS: atom_id res chain seq x y z
N MET A 1 -57.64 28.86 -64.35
CA MET A 1 -57.09 27.54 -64.65
C MET A 1 -55.91 27.36 -63.73
N ASN A 2 -56.18 26.78 -62.55
CA ASN A 2 -55.28 26.69 -61.43
C ASN A 2 -54.72 25.29 -61.31
N ILE A 3 -53.43 25.13 -61.33
CA ILE A 3 -52.74 23.90 -61.06
C ILE A 3 -52.02 24.10 -59.70
N SER A 4 -52.57 23.48 -58.66
CA SER A 4 -51.97 23.42 -57.31
C SER A 4 -50.97 22.28 -57.25
N LEU A 5 -49.70 22.62 -57.10
CA LEU A 5 -48.63 21.67 -56.86
C LEU A 5 -48.45 21.50 -55.34
N ARG A 6 -48.90 20.42 -54.80
CA ARG A 6 -48.69 20.04 -53.39
C ARG A 6 -47.33 19.31 -53.27
N THR A 7 -46.34 19.99 -52.77
CA THR A 7 -45.08 19.39 -52.41
C THR A 7 -45.19 18.72 -51.05
N LYS A 8 -45.11 17.37 -51.02
CA LYS A 8 -45.04 16.58 -49.78
C LYS A 8 -43.59 16.62 -49.30
N ILE A 9 -43.37 17.32 -48.19
CA ILE A 9 -42.11 17.27 -47.46
C ILE A 9 -42.14 16.00 -46.60
N LEU A 10 -41.31 15.01 -46.97
CA LEU A 10 -41.02 13.87 -46.12
C LEU A 10 -40.05 14.31 -45.01
N ALA A 11 -40.54 14.45 -43.79
CA ALA A 11 -39.71 14.60 -42.61
C ALA A 11 -39.10 13.23 -42.30
N ARG A 12 -37.83 13.03 -42.53
CA ARG A 12 -37.03 11.89 -42.07
C ARG A 12 -36.62 12.20 -40.66
N ASN A 13 -37.27 11.59 -39.68
CA ASN A 13 -36.82 11.56 -38.30
C ASN A 13 -35.54 10.73 -38.19
N LEU A 14 -34.42 11.40 -38.09
CA LEU A 14 -33.15 10.78 -37.70
C LEU A 14 -33.16 10.68 -36.17
N ALA A 15 -33.56 9.55 -35.64
CA ALA A 15 -33.37 9.23 -34.23
C ALA A 15 -31.88 8.93 -34.05
N ALA A 16 -31.13 9.91 -33.59
CA ALA A 16 -29.78 9.71 -33.11
C ALA A 16 -29.84 9.00 -31.77
N SER A 17 -29.67 7.68 -31.80
CA SER A 17 -29.44 6.90 -30.55
C SER A 17 -28.08 7.27 -30.02
N ALA A 18 -28.04 8.17 -29.03
CA ALA A 18 -26.86 8.39 -28.20
C ALA A 18 -26.67 7.13 -27.33
N ALA A 19 -25.80 6.23 -27.78
CA ALA A 19 -25.29 5.17 -26.92
C ALA A 19 -24.42 5.84 -25.83
N PHE A 20 -24.99 6.03 -24.65
CA PHE A 20 -24.21 6.30 -23.44
C PHE A 20 -23.39 5.05 -23.18
N LEU A 21 -22.12 5.10 -23.53
CA LEU A 21 -21.13 4.18 -23.01
C LEU A 21 -21.03 4.46 -21.50
N LEU A 22 -21.75 3.68 -20.71
CA LEU A 22 -21.50 3.55 -19.29
C LEU A 22 -20.11 2.91 -19.18
N THR A 23 -19.08 3.76 -19.14
CA THR A 23 -17.78 3.34 -18.62
C THR A 23 -18.02 3.04 -17.15
N GLY A 24 -18.37 1.78 -16.85
CA GLY A 24 -18.41 1.31 -15.48
C GLY A 24 -17.06 1.58 -14.85
N CYS A 25 -16.98 2.36 -13.78
CA CYS A 25 -15.79 2.41 -12.94
C CYS A 25 -15.48 0.96 -12.57
N ALA A 26 -14.30 0.47 -12.94
CA ALA A 26 -13.84 -0.85 -12.52
C ALA A 26 -13.76 -0.82 -10.98
N THR A 27 -14.60 -1.58 -10.33
CA THR A 27 -14.53 -1.77 -8.88
C THR A 27 -13.58 -2.92 -8.59
N PRO A 28 -12.70 -2.81 -7.58
CA PRO A 28 -11.86 -3.93 -7.17
C PRO A 28 -12.69 -5.17 -6.84
N THR A 29 -12.22 -6.35 -7.22
CA THR A 29 -12.80 -7.63 -6.80
C THR A 29 -11.95 -8.26 -5.71
N THR A 30 -12.60 -8.85 -4.71
CA THR A 30 -11.95 -9.68 -3.68
C THR A 30 -12.04 -11.17 -4.00
N GLU A 31 -12.67 -11.52 -5.13
CA GLU A 31 -12.75 -12.91 -5.61
C GLU A 31 -11.39 -13.34 -6.17
N LEU A 32 -10.61 -14.07 -5.39
CA LEU A 32 -9.24 -14.46 -5.71
C LEU A 32 -9.13 -15.19 -7.06
N ALA A 33 -10.09 -16.07 -7.37
CA ALA A 33 -10.13 -16.82 -8.64
C ALA A 33 -10.21 -15.94 -9.91
N GLN A 34 -10.49 -14.64 -9.76
CA GLN A 34 -10.51 -13.67 -10.85
C GLN A 34 -9.19 -12.90 -10.99
N LEU A 35 -8.24 -13.13 -10.10
CA LEU A 35 -6.98 -12.42 -10.03
C LEU A 35 -5.83 -13.30 -10.52
N PRO A 36 -4.86 -12.76 -11.26
CA PRO A 36 -3.71 -13.54 -11.70
C PRO A 36 -2.71 -13.76 -10.55
N SER A 37 -2.21 -15.00 -10.44
CA SER A 37 -1.03 -15.30 -9.63
C SER A 37 0.25 -14.83 -10.32
N GLY A 38 1.36 -14.71 -9.57
CA GLY A 38 2.69 -14.40 -10.11
C GLY A 38 3.40 -13.27 -9.40
N ALA A 39 4.33 -12.63 -10.10
CA ALA A 39 5.17 -11.57 -9.55
C ALA A 39 4.52 -10.18 -9.65
N TRP A 40 4.61 -9.44 -8.54
CA TRP A 40 4.08 -8.09 -8.41
C TRP A 40 5.12 -7.19 -7.75
N ALA A 41 5.18 -5.94 -8.17
CA ALA A 41 6.03 -4.91 -7.55
C ALA A 41 5.18 -3.79 -6.97
N LEU A 42 5.61 -3.23 -5.84
CA LEU A 42 4.95 -2.09 -5.21
C LEU A 42 4.92 -0.89 -6.16
N ASP A 43 3.78 -0.26 -6.27
CA ASP A 43 3.63 1.07 -6.84
C ASP A 43 3.89 2.10 -5.73
N ALA A 44 5.11 2.59 -5.66
CA ALA A 44 5.53 3.52 -4.61
C ALA A 44 4.81 4.87 -4.68
N ALA A 45 4.26 5.25 -5.86
CA ALA A 45 3.53 6.51 -6.00
C ALA A 45 2.15 6.47 -5.32
N HIS A 46 1.55 5.27 -5.21
CA HIS A 46 0.24 5.06 -4.61
C HIS A 46 0.32 4.26 -3.29
N SER A 47 1.51 4.20 -2.69
CA SER A 47 1.74 3.46 -1.44
C SER A 47 2.35 4.36 -0.37
N SER A 48 2.18 3.98 0.88
CA SER A 48 2.75 4.72 2.00
C SER A 48 3.08 3.82 3.18
N VAL A 49 4.14 4.19 3.92
CA VAL A 49 4.47 3.64 5.24
C VAL A 49 4.53 4.80 6.21
N THR A 50 3.56 4.87 7.10
CA THR A 50 3.49 5.86 8.18
C THR A 50 3.71 5.19 9.52
N TRP A 51 4.20 5.94 10.49
CA TRP A 51 4.35 5.45 11.85
C TRP A 51 3.96 6.52 12.85
N GLN A 52 3.53 6.07 14.02
CA GLN A 52 3.10 6.93 15.11
C GLN A 52 3.71 6.46 16.43
N VAL A 53 4.05 7.43 17.28
CA VAL A 53 4.55 7.15 18.62
C VAL A 53 3.96 8.16 19.61
N ARG A 54 3.68 7.69 20.84
CA ARG A 54 3.18 8.57 21.91
C ARG A 54 4.26 9.54 22.35
N HIS A 55 3.98 10.87 22.27
CA HIS A 55 4.86 11.92 22.74
C HIS A 55 4.32 12.57 24.02
N MET A 56 5.06 12.43 25.13
CA MET A 56 4.75 12.97 26.47
C MET A 56 3.33 12.67 26.99
N GLY A 57 2.68 11.64 26.47
CA GLY A 57 1.27 11.32 26.76
C GLY A 57 0.25 12.31 26.17
N LEU A 58 0.70 13.35 25.45
CA LEU A 58 -0.14 14.46 24.97
C LEU A 58 -0.65 14.24 23.55
N SER A 59 0.16 13.61 22.68
CA SER A 59 -0.18 13.42 21.25
C SER A 59 0.40 12.13 20.71
N LEU A 60 -0.07 11.71 19.53
CA LEU A 60 0.61 10.78 18.65
C LEU A 60 1.45 11.60 17.67
N TYR A 61 2.77 11.46 17.77
CA TYR A 61 3.69 12.02 16.80
C TYR A 61 3.71 11.14 15.57
N THR A 62 3.41 11.69 14.41
CA THR A 62 3.25 10.94 13.15
C THR A 62 4.33 11.34 12.16
N ALA A 63 4.93 10.36 11.51
CA ALA A 63 5.87 10.57 10.41
C ALA A 63 5.76 9.42 9.39
N ARG A 64 6.60 9.46 8.35
CA ARG A 64 6.58 8.49 7.26
C ARG A 64 7.97 8.21 6.72
N PHE A 65 8.06 7.20 5.85
CA PHE A 65 9.20 6.98 4.98
C PHE A 65 8.79 7.29 3.54
N GLU A 66 9.67 7.99 2.80
CA GLU A 66 9.40 8.45 1.43
C GLU A 66 9.92 7.48 0.36
N ALA A 67 10.94 6.67 0.66
CA ALA A 67 11.53 5.71 -0.27
C ALA A 67 11.23 4.27 0.18
N ILE A 68 10.24 3.67 -0.45
CA ILE A 68 9.75 2.34 -0.17
C ILE A 68 9.71 1.50 -1.45
N SER A 69 9.97 0.22 -1.33
CA SER A 69 9.80 -0.75 -2.41
C SER A 69 9.38 -2.10 -1.84
N ALA A 70 8.66 -2.90 -2.61
CA ALA A 70 8.34 -4.25 -2.22
C ALA A 70 8.11 -5.14 -3.44
N SER A 71 8.34 -6.44 -3.27
CA SER A 71 7.98 -7.49 -4.20
C SER A 71 7.04 -8.48 -3.53
N LEU A 72 5.99 -8.87 -4.24
CA LEU A 72 5.01 -9.85 -3.82
C LEU A 72 4.96 -10.95 -4.90
N ASN A 73 5.20 -12.19 -4.51
CA ASN A 73 4.82 -13.34 -5.31
C ASN A 73 3.44 -13.80 -4.81
N PHE A 74 2.41 -13.39 -5.53
CA PHE A 74 1.02 -13.64 -5.14
C PHE A 74 0.52 -14.97 -5.70
N ASP A 75 -0.07 -15.79 -4.85
CA ASP A 75 -0.76 -17.02 -5.23
C ASP A 75 -2.26 -16.84 -4.98
N ALA A 76 -3.04 -16.73 -6.04
CA ALA A 76 -4.48 -16.52 -5.97
C ALA A 76 -5.24 -17.80 -5.59
N ASP A 77 -4.67 -18.97 -5.86
CA ASP A 77 -5.27 -20.27 -5.51
C ASP A 77 -5.02 -20.63 -4.04
N ASP A 78 -3.86 -20.20 -3.50
CA ASP A 78 -3.49 -20.38 -2.09
C ASP A 78 -2.76 -19.11 -1.57
N PRO A 79 -3.47 -18.09 -1.08
CA PRO A 79 -2.86 -16.87 -0.55
C PRO A 79 -1.82 -17.12 0.55
N THR A 80 -1.90 -18.26 1.27
CA THR A 80 -0.94 -18.59 2.32
C THR A 80 0.43 -19.01 1.76
N ALA A 81 0.49 -19.38 0.46
CA ALA A 81 1.73 -19.68 -0.26
C ALA A 81 2.42 -18.43 -0.82
N SER A 82 1.77 -17.27 -0.76
CA SER A 82 2.34 -15.99 -1.22
C SER A 82 3.57 -15.60 -0.41
N GLN A 83 4.45 -14.78 -1.03
CA GLN A 83 5.69 -14.32 -0.42
C GLN A 83 5.87 -12.83 -0.61
N LEU A 84 6.14 -12.11 0.49
CA LEU A 84 6.36 -10.67 0.51
C LEU A 84 7.78 -10.34 0.96
N THR A 85 8.45 -9.45 0.22
CA THR A 85 9.67 -8.79 0.67
C THR A 85 9.49 -7.28 0.50
N ALA A 86 9.69 -6.51 1.57
CA ALA A 86 9.62 -5.05 1.56
C ALA A 86 10.96 -4.46 1.99
N ILE A 87 11.33 -3.34 1.39
CA ILE A 87 12.55 -2.58 1.66
C ILE A 87 12.18 -1.11 1.78
N ILE A 88 12.64 -0.48 2.85
CA ILE A 88 12.48 0.94 3.12
C ILE A 88 13.87 1.52 3.30
N GLU A 89 14.19 2.61 2.60
CA GLU A 89 15.41 3.34 2.81
C GLU A 89 15.32 4.13 4.13
N ALA A 90 16.14 3.78 5.13
CA ALA A 90 16.08 4.37 6.47
C ALA A 90 16.30 5.89 6.45
N ALA A 91 17.15 6.36 5.52
CA ALA A 91 17.41 7.78 5.33
C ALA A 91 16.22 8.58 4.77
N SER A 92 15.17 7.90 4.31
CA SER A 92 13.97 8.54 3.75
C SER A 92 12.93 8.93 4.79
N VAL A 93 13.25 8.84 6.07
CA VAL A 93 12.36 9.28 7.14
C VAL A 93 12.01 10.76 6.98
N SER A 94 10.73 11.09 7.13
CA SER A 94 10.20 12.44 6.99
C SER A 94 9.15 12.70 8.08
N THR A 95 9.41 13.69 8.91
CA THR A 95 8.52 14.16 9.99
C THR A 95 7.83 15.47 9.64
N GLY A 96 8.27 16.11 8.55
CA GLY A 96 7.91 17.49 8.22
C GLY A 96 8.78 18.54 8.90
N ASP A 97 9.76 18.13 9.71
CA ASP A 97 10.78 18.96 10.34
C ASP A 97 12.18 18.44 9.90
N PRO A 98 12.84 19.12 8.96
CA PRO A 98 14.13 18.65 8.43
C PRO A 98 15.23 18.50 9.48
N ASP A 99 15.25 19.34 10.53
CA ASP A 99 16.27 19.26 11.58
C ASP A 99 16.05 18.00 12.43
N PHE A 100 14.79 17.62 12.66
CA PHE A 100 14.48 16.39 13.37
C PHE A 100 14.63 15.15 12.49
N ASP A 101 14.39 15.26 11.19
CA ASP A 101 14.67 14.19 10.22
C ASP A 101 16.15 13.80 10.24
N ASP A 102 17.07 14.79 10.34
CA ASP A 102 18.51 14.55 10.46
C ASP A 102 18.84 13.81 11.77
N VAL A 103 18.23 14.19 12.90
CA VAL A 103 18.40 13.49 14.19
C VAL A 103 17.92 12.03 14.08
N LEU A 104 16.78 11.79 13.45
CA LEU A 104 16.28 10.43 13.26
C LEU A 104 17.21 9.61 12.37
N ARG A 105 17.65 10.15 11.24
CA ARG A 105 18.55 9.49 10.30
C ARG A 105 19.87 9.10 10.94
N GLU A 106 20.53 10.07 11.56
CA GLU A 106 21.89 9.89 12.05
C GLU A 106 21.97 9.14 13.37
N SER A 107 21.10 9.52 14.34
CA SER A 107 21.24 9.07 15.73
C SER A 107 20.34 7.90 16.07
N TRP A 108 19.09 7.88 15.58
CA TRP A 108 18.10 6.89 16.00
C TRP A 108 18.09 5.67 15.09
N LEU A 109 18.05 5.90 13.78
CA LEU A 109 18.03 4.84 12.77
C LEU A 109 19.42 4.43 12.32
N GLN A 110 20.45 5.27 12.57
CA GLN A 110 21.83 5.07 12.15
C GLN A 110 21.92 4.67 10.65
N ALA A 111 21.22 5.45 9.79
CA ALA A 111 21.02 5.11 8.39
C ALA A 111 22.31 4.91 7.59
N ASP A 112 23.41 5.56 7.97
CA ASP A 112 24.73 5.34 7.36
C ASP A 112 25.27 3.93 7.59
N ARG A 113 24.90 3.29 8.72
CA ARG A 113 25.33 1.94 9.07
C ARG A 113 24.31 0.88 8.67
N HIS A 114 23.05 1.25 8.73
CA HIS A 114 21.89 0.40 8.50
C HIS A 114 20.97 1.10 7.50
N PRO A 115 21.36 1.18 6.22
CA PRO A 115 20.66 2.01 5.23
C PRO A 115 19.25 1.50 4.91
N GLN A 116 18.97 0.23 5.17
CA GLN A 116 17.72 -0.38 4.82
C GLN A 116 17.01 -1.00 6.03
N ILE A 117 15.70 -0.77 6.09
CA ILE A 117 14.76 -1.51 6.91
C ILE A 117 14.14 -2.55 5.98
N THR A 118 14.19 -3.83 6.35
CA THR A 118 13.66 -4.90 5.50
C THR A 118 12.67 -5.76 6.25
N PHE A 119 11.62 -6.19 5.56
CA PHE A 119 10.68 -7.18 6.06
C PHE A 119 10.56 -8.31 5.03
N THR A 120 10.72 -9.55 5.48
CA THR A 120 10.53 -10.73 4.62
C THR A 120 9.55 -11.67 5.29
N SER A 121 8.43 -11.96 4.63
CA SER A 121 7.43 -12.87 5.17
C SER A 121 7.98 -14.28 5.32
N THR A 122 7.62 -14.94 6.43
CA THR A 122 7.93 -16.35 6.70
C THR A 122 6.67 -17.20 6.75
N ARG A 123 5.53 -16.59 7.04
CA ARG A 123 4.23 -17.24 7.12
C ARG A 123 3.11 -16.25 6.86
N ILE A 124 2.10 -16.71 6.13
CA ILE A 124 0.86 -15.99 5.90
C ILE A 124 -0.29 -16.87 6.38
N GLU A 125 -1.17 -16.31 7.19
CA GLU A 125 -2.35 -16.96 7.72
C GLU A 125 -3.59 -16.16 7.31
N GLN A 126 -4.53 -16.80 6.62
CA GLN A 126 -5.79 -16.17 6.28
C GLN A 126 -6.74 -16.28 7.49
N THR A 127 -7.32 -15.16 7.92
CA THR A 127 -8.26 -15.09 9.05
C THR A 127 -9.70 -14.87 8.59
N SER A 128 -9.90 -14.33 7.39
CA SER A 128 -11.20 -14.21 6.69
C SER A 128 -10.95 -14.10 5.19
N ASP A 129 -12.01 -13.91 4.39
CA ASP A 129 -11.91 -13.77 2.93
C ASP A 129 -11.02 -12.62 2.49
N THR A 130 -10.93 -11.56 3.30
CA THR A 130 -10.15 -10.35 2.99
C THR A 130 -9.09 -10.01 4.04
N ARG A 131 -8.92 -10.80 5.10
CA ARG A 131 -7.97 -10.49 6.17
C ARG A 131 -7.05 -11.64 6.46
N GLY A 132 -5.83 -11.28 6.86
CA GLY A 132 -4.81 -12.24 7.24
C GLY A 132 -3.78 -11.67 8.21
N ILE A 133 -2.91 -12.55 8.66
CA ILE A 133 -1.73 -12.21 9.45
C ILE A 133 -0.50 -12.60 8.64
N VAL A 134 0.38 -11.64 8.40
CA VAL A 134 1.67 -11.87 7.76
C VAL A 134 2.75 -11.81 8.84
N THR A 135 3.34 -12.95 9.14
CA THR A 135 4.51 -13.06 10.03
C THR A 135 5.79 -13.05 9.21
N GLY A 136 6.80 -12.35 9.68
CA GLY A 136 8.07 -12.23 8.96
C GLY A 136 9.20 -11.71 9.82
N MET A 137 10.40 -11.72 9.23
CA MET A 137 11.61 -11.17 9.84
C MET A 137 11.73 -9.68 9.49
N LEU A 138 11.60 -8.83 10.50
CA LEU A 138 11.89 -7.39 10.40
C LEU A 138 13.35 -7.15 10.79
N SER A 139 14.12 -6.55 9.86
CA SER A 139 15.48 -6.05 10.12
C SER A 139 15.44 -4.53 10.17
N LEU A 140 15.81 -3.97 11.33
CA LEU A 140 15.76 -2.54 11.59
C LEU A 140 16.92 -2.17 12.51
N ASN A 141 17.66 -1.13 12.17
CA ASN A 141 18.81 -0.63 12.94
C ASN A 141 19.79 -1.75 13.35
N GLY A 142 20.08 -2.68 12.41
CA GLY A 142 21.00 -3.80 12.59
C GLY A 142 20.51 -4.93 13.50
N ARG A 143 19.24 -4.91 13.92
CA ARG A 143 18.60 -6.00 14.68
C ARG A 143 17.56 -6.69 13.83
N GLN A 144 17.39 -7.99 14.07
CA GLN A 144 16.37 -8.79 13.41
C GLN A 144 15.44 -9.42 14.43
N MET A 145 14.13 -9.29 14.20
CA MET A 145 13.11 -9.89 15.05
C MET A 145 11.95 -10.40 14.20
N GLU A 146 11.36 -11.50 14.62
CA GLU A 146 10.10 -11.95 14.06
C GLU A 146 8.99 -11.04 14.54
N THR A 147 8.21 -10.51 13.59
CA THR A 147 7.07 -9.62 13.83
C THR A 147 5.88 -10.09 13.03
N SER A 148 4.67 -9.66 13.45
CA SER A 148 3.45 -9.99 12.72
C SER A 148 2.69 -8.72 12.39
N MET A 149 2.12 -8.69 11.20
CA MET A 149 1.32 -7.60 10.67
C MET A 149 -0.09 -8.10 10.35
N GLN A 150 -1.10 -7.38 10.79
CA GLN A 150 -2.47 -7.60 10.33
C GLN A 150 -2.61 -6.99 8.95
N VAL A 151 -3.18 -7.73 8.01
CA VAL A 151 -3.35 -7.28 6.62
C VAL A 151 -4.80 -7.39 6.22
N GLU A 152 -5.31 -6.35 5.55
CA GLU A 152 -6.58 -6.35 4.85
C GLU A 152 -6.36 -6.23 3.34
N PHE A 153 -6.98 -7.11 2.57
CA PHE A 153 -6.98 -7.08 1.11
C PHE A 153 -8.18 -6.28 0.61
N TYR A 154 -7.94 -5.18 -0.07
CA TYR A 154 -8.97 -4.33 -0.65
C TYR A 154 -9.50 -4.85 -1.98
N GLY A 155 -8.78 -5.79 -2.60
CA GLY A 155 -9.14 -6.38 -3.88
C GLY A 155 -8.12 -6.08 -4.98
N GLY A 156 -8.45 -6.56 -6.17
CA GLY A 156 -7.65 -6.33 -7.37
C GLY A 156 -8.53 -5.90 -8.55
N LEU A 157 -7.91 -5.21 -9.51
CA LEU A 157 -8.55 -4.78 -10.74
C LEU A 157 -7.52 -4.64 -11.87
N TYR A 158 -7.99 -4.56 -13.11
CA TYR A 158 -7.15 -4.08 -14.20
C TYR A 158 -7.08 -2.55 -14.16
N ASN A 159 -5.91 -2.01 -13.82
CA ASN A 159 -5.65 -0.58 -13.81
C ASN A 159 -5.35 -0.12 -15.24
N PHE A 160 -6.32 0.53 -15.88
CA PHE A 160 -6.20 0.98 -17.27
C PHE A 160 -5.20 2.14 -17.46
N LEU A 161 -4.89 2.88 -16.39
CA LEU A 161 -3.90 3.97 -16.44
C LEU A 161 -2.48 3.39 -16.52
N GLU A 162 -2.23 2.30 -15.79
CA GLU A 162 -0.95 1.59 -15.78
C GLU A 162 -0.87 0.48 -16.85
N GLY A 163 -2.03 0.11 -17.46
CA GLY A 163 -2.10 -0.94 -18.48
C GLY A 163 -1.84 -2.34 -17.94
N ARG A 164 -2.00 -2.58 -16.63
CA ARG A 164 -1.72 -3.85 -15.94
C ARG A 164 -2.66 -4.08 -14.76
N ASN A 165 -2.66 -5.30 -14.23
CA ASN A 165 -3.43 -5.59 -13.03
C ASN A 165 -2.79 -4.95 -11.79
N ALA A 166 -3.64 -4.49 -10.86
CA ALA A 166 -3.27 -3.92 -9.58
C ALA A 166 -3.95 -4.67 -8.43
N LEU A 167 -3.27 -4.79 -7.30
CA LEU A 167 -3.79 -5.31 -6.03
C LEU A 167 -3.60 -4.25 -4.95
N GLY A 168 -4.59 -4.10 -4.06
CA GLY A 168 -4.55 -3.15 -2.94
C GLY A 168 -4.61 -3.84 -1.59
N PHE A 169 -3.77 -3.39 -0.65
CA PHE A 169 -3.70 -3.90 0.71
C PHE A 169 -3.50 -2.77 1.71
N SER A 170 -4.03 -2.94 2.94
CA SER A 170 -3.50 -2.24 4.10
C SER A 170 -2.80 -3.20 5.04
N GLY A 171 -1.88 -2.67 5.84
CA GLY A 171 -1.15 -3.41 6.85
C GLY A 171 -1.00 -2.60 8.13
N GLU A 172 -1.19 -3.24 9.28
CA GLU A 172 -1.02 -2.63 10.59
C GLU A 172 -0.16 -3.51 11.49
N MET A 173 0.84 -2.91 12.13
CA MET A 173 1.67 -3.58 13.13
C MET A 173 2.16 -2.60 14.19
N THR A 174 2.45 -3.12 15.38
CA THR A 174 3.11 -2.37 16.45
C THR A 174 4.44 -3.03 16.78
N ILE A 175 5.49 -2.24 16.93
CA ILE A 175 6.80 -2.69 17.39
C ILE A 175 7.21 -1.94 18.65
N ASP A 176 7.98 -2.58 19.52
CA ASP A 176 8.69 -1.88 20.60
C ASP A 176 10.02 -1.33 20.06
N ARG A 177 10.17 0.01 20.00
CA ARG A 177 11.38 0.66 19.48
C ARG A 177 12.64 0.28 20.26
N SER A 178 12.52 -0.12 21.53
CA SER A 178 13.67 -0.51 22.35
C SER A 178 14.27 -1.84 21.91
N ASP A 179 13.45 -2.74 21.36
CA ASP A 179 13.90 -4.00 20.80
C ASP A 179 14.88 -3.80 19.63
N PHE A 180 14.71 -2.68 18.92
CA PHE A 180 15.58 -2.27 17.81
C PHE A 180 16.60 -1.20 18.20
N SER A 181 16.75 -0.91 19.49
CA SER A 181 17.67 0.12 20.01
C SER A 181 17.48 1.50 19.39
N ILE A 182 16.24 1.87 19.07
CA ILE A 182 15.89 3.16 18.48
C ILE A 182 15.64 4.18 19.59
N GLY A 183 16.48 5.23 19.63
CA GLY A 183 16.40 6.34 20.56
C GLY A 183 16.59 5.91 22.03
N ASN A 184 17.11 6.82 22.84
CA ASN A 184 17.42 6.57 24.26
C ASN A 184 16.53 7.38 25.22
N LEU A 185 15.46 8.00 24.71
CA LEU A 185 14.60 8.84 25.54
C LEU A 185 13.70 8.00 26.46
N PRO A 186 13.49 8.47 27.71
CA PRO A 186 12.56 7.82 28.62
C PRO A 186 11.15 7.71 28.04
N THR A 187 10.41 6.66 28.42
CA THR A 187 9.04 6.40 27.98
C THR A 187 8.06 7.52 28.32
N THR A 188 8.36 8.29 29.35
CA THR A 188 7.61 9.50 29.71
C THR A 188 7.71 10.62 28.67
N ILE A 189 8.74 10.58 27.82
CA ILE A 189 8.94 11.54 26.72
C ILE A 189 8.49 10.92 25.40
N VAL A 190 9.00 9.72 25.06
CA VAL A 190 8.64 8.99 23.83
C VAL A 190 8.26 7.56 24.17
N GLY A 191 7.05 7.16 23.87
CA GLY A 191 6.55 5.80 24.10
C GLY A 191 7.44 4.72 23.50
N HIS A 192 7.33 3.50 23.97
CA HIS A 192 8.03 2.35 23.39
C HIS A 192 7.32 1.86 22.14
N ASP A 193 5.99 1.77 22.21
CA ASP A 193 5.18 1.26 21.10
C ASP A 193 5.18 2.25 19.94
N VAL A 194 5.56 1.76 18.78
CA VAL A 194 5.47 2.46 17.50
C VAL A 194 4.46 1.72 16.65
N ASP A 195 3.33 2.39 16.39
CA ASP A 195 2.29 1.89 15.51
C ASP A 195 2.67 2.22 14.06
N ILE A 196 2.68 1.21 13.21
CA ILE A 196 3.04 1.31 11.79
C ILE A 196 1.80 1.00 10.98
N HIS A 197 1.46 1.90 10.05
CA HIS A 197 0.37 1.77 9.12
C HIS A 197 0.89 1.83 7.69
N ILE A 198 0.46 0.88 6.88
CA ILE A 198 0.92 0.67 5.51
C ILE A 198 -0.30 0.67 4.59
N GLU A 199 -0.22 1.47 3.53
CA GLU A 199 -1.11 1.38 2.38
C GLU A 199 -0.26 0.97 1.18
N ALA A 200 -0.66 -0.08 0.46
CA ALA A 200 0.16 -0.67 -0.58
C ALA A 200 -0.65 -1.04 -1.82
N GLU A 201 -0.29 -0.46 -2.94
CA GLU A 201 -0.71 -0.93 -4.26
C GLU A 201 0.43 -1.71 -4.91
N PHE A 202 0.10 -2.84 -5.53
CA PHE A 202 1.04 -3.65 -6.28
C PHE A 202 0.61 -3.75 -7.73
N LEU A 203 1.56 -3.62 -8.65
CA LEU A 203 1.35 -3.77 -10.08
C LEU A 203 1.96 -5.08 -10.57
N GLN A 204 1.18 -5.85 -11.34
CA GLN A 204 1.64 -7.11 -11.91
C GLN A 204 2.86 -6.90 -12.79
N GLN A 205 3.86 -7.76 -12.65
CA GLN A 205 5.04 -7.78 -13.49
C GLN A 205 4.85 -8.76 -14.66
N GLU A 206 5.55 -8.49 -15.79
CA GLU A 206 5.55 -9.37 -16.96
C GLU A 206 6.33 -10.66 -16.74
#